data_1441fa9c4be458b4786481ec37ea637e
#
_entry.id   1441fa9c4be458b4786481ec37ea637e
#
_cell.length_a   1.000
_cell.length_b   1.000
_cell.length_c   1.000
_cell.angle_alpha   90.00
_cell.angle_beta   90.00
_cell.angle_gamma   90.00
#
_symmetry.space_group_name_H-M   'P 1'
#
loop_
_entity.id
_entity.type
_entity.pdbx_description
1 polymer ?
#
loop_
_entity_poly.entity_id
_entity_poly.type
_entity_poly.pdbx_seq_one_letter_code
_entity_poly.pdbx_strand_id
1 'polypeptide(L)'
;MKYSIYEKVVNTKISLYPVILLLQLLNLSYKLKTTFILFLIYNMASITLVKGDCITELDQISDKSAQLICIDPPYNIGKDTWDNISNYQEFILTVIKKLEMKLRDNGSFFMFHNDMETICEIMMNIKQHTRFKFNQMIVWNKRFEGSSRKGFMDGFVVKNEMHTFNKMAEYILFYTFDNSYKLKEARTRLKVNQITISQEILSRTGGLTGWYSNLETGKNQPTRETIKPIEKHLGLTYEDIVPKFNNMKTSHSVWNYDMAKRCPVHITPKPIDLLKNIIAHTTDEGDMVLDCFAGSGSIGVACKEMGRNCILIEREEKYCDYIKSQLCS
;
A
#
# COMPACT_ATOMS: atom_id res chain seq x y z
N MET A 1 11.57 -32.42 -14.54
CA MET A 1 10.83 -32.67 -13.30
C MET A 1 10.01 -31.43 -12.98
N LYS A 2 8.70 -31.47 -13.27
CA LYS A 2 7.76 -30.39 -12.91
C LYS A 2 7.30 -30.68 -11.47
N TYR A 3 7.91 -30.05 -10.49
CA TYR A 3 7.38 -30.07 -9.12
C TYR A 3 6.33 -28.97 -8.97
N SER A 4 5.19 -29.40 -8.49
CA SER A 4 3.96 -28.66 -8.24
C SER A 4 4.22 -27.51 -7.25
N ILE A 5 4.11 -26.27 -7.76
CA ILE A 5 4.17 -25.00 -7.00
C ILE A 5 2.88 -24.79 -6.16
N TYR A 6 1.91 -25.70 -6.25
CA TYR A 6 0.55 -25.49 -5.74
C TYR A 6 0.32 -25.78 -4.24
N GLU A 7 1.29 -26.32 -3.51
CA GLU A 7 1.11 -26.60 -2.07
C GLU A 7 1.39 -25.44 -1.12
N LYS A 8 1.94 -24.31 -1.62
CA LYS A 8 2.27 -23.14 -0.80
C LYS A 8 1.17 -22.08 -0.69
N VAL A 9 0.10 -22.19 -1.47
CA VAL A 9 -0.96 -21.16 -1.53
C VAL A 9 -2.14 -21.57 -0.68
N VAL A 10 -2.34 -20.90 0.44
CA VAL A 10 -3.57 -21.02 1.23
C VAL A 10 -4.58 -19.98 0.74
N ASN A 11 -5.43 -20.38 -0.20
CA ASN A 11 -6.62 -19.58 -0.55
C ASN A 11 -7.65 -19.74 0.57
N THR A 12 -7.78 -18.72 1.41
CA THR A 12 -8.85 -18.66 2.40
C THR A 12 -10.17 -18.34 1.70
N LYS A 13 -10.89 -19.39 1.30
CA LYS A 13 -12.29 -19.24 0.87
C LYS A 13 -13.14 -18.97 2.09
N ILE A 14 -13.76 -17.79 2.14
CA ILE A 14 -14.79 -17.50 3.14
C ILE A 14 -15.91 -18.55 2.99
N SER A 15 -16.41 -19.06 4.11
CA SER A 15 -17.53 -20.01 4.09
C SER A 15 -18.74 -19.39 3.39
N LEU A 16 -19.12 -19.93 2.25
CA LEU A 16 -20.33 -19.54 1.52
C LEU A 16 -21.62 -20.09 2.19
N TYR A 17 -21.47 -20.86 3.25
CA TYR A 17 -22.57 -21.55 3.91
C TYR A 17 -23.72 -20.60 4.36
N PRO A 18 -23.46 -19.43 5.00
CA PRO A 18 -24.51 -18.50 5.37
C PRO A 18 -25.22 -17.88 4.15
N VAL A 19 -24.47 -17.64 3.06
CA VAL A 19 -25.03 -17.09 1.82
C VAL A 19 -25.89 -18.12 1.08
N ILE A 20 -25.44 -19.38 1.05
CA ILE A 20 -26.20 -20.49 0.46
C ILE A 20 -27.50 -20.69 1.23
N LEU A 21 -27.44 -20.63 2.57
CA LEU A 21 -28.63 -20.73 3.42
C LEU A 21 -29.62 -19.58 3.17
N LEU A 22 -29.12 -18.34 3.06
CA LEU A 22 -29.93 -17.17 2.73
C LEU A 22 -30.59 -17.30 1.34
N LEU A 23 -29.84 -17.77 0.35
CA LEU A 23 -30.34 -18.00 -1.01
C LEU A 23 -31.36 -19.15 -1.10
N GLN A 24 -31.29 -20.12 -0.20
CA GLN A 24 -32.30 -21.18 -0.06
C GLN A 24 -33.63 -20.62 0.47
N LEU A 25 -33.57 -19.62 1.37
CA LEU A 25 -34.76 -18.95 1.92
C LEU A 25 -35.39 -17.97 0.92
N LEU A 26 -34.64 -17.49 -0.06
CA LEU A 26 -35.17 -16.60 -1.11
C LEU A 26 -35.83 -17.42 -2.23
N ASN A 27 -37.07 -17.07 -2.56
CA ASN A 27 -37.86 -17.73 -3.61
C ASN A 27 -37.41 -17.30 -5.03
N LEU A 28 -36.10 -17.36 -5.29
CA LEU A 28 -35.47 -16.98 -6.55
C LEU A 28 -35.28 -18.19 -7.46
N SER A 29 -35.33 -17.98 -8.78
CA SER A 29 -35.05 -19.04 -9.74
C SER A 29 -33.60 -19.55 -9.60
N TYR A 30 -33.37 -20.82 -9.92
CA TYR A 30 -32.04 -21.45 -9.86
C TYR A 30 -30.97 -20.65 -10.60
N LYS A 31 -31.30 -20.12 -11.79
CA LYS A 31 -30.42 -19.30 -12.60
C LYS A 31 -29.99 -18.00 -11.90
N LEU A 32 -30.93 -17.32 -11.24
CA LEU A 32 -30.65 -16.11 -10.45
C LEU A 32 -29.77 -16.43 -9.22
N LYS A 33 -30.04 -17.53 -8.54
CA LYS A 33 -29.22 -18.00 -7.42
C LYS A 33 -27.79 -18.29 -7.85
N THR A 34 -27.62 -19.01 -8.97
CA THR A 34 -26.29 -19.33 -9.52
C THR A 34 -25.54 -18.08 -9.96
N THR A 35 -26.20 -17.14 -10.65
CA THR A 35 -25.59 -15.87 -11.05
C THR A 35 -25.18 -15.04 -9.85
N PHE A 36 -25.99 -14.98 -8.80
CA PHE A 36 -25.68 -14.26 -7.58
C PHE A 36 -24.53 -14.92 -6.78
N ILE A 37 -24.49 -16.24 -6.71
CA ILE A 37 -23.35 -16.96 -6.10
C ILE A 37 -22.07 -16.71 -6.90
N LEU A 38 -22.10 -16.78 -8.23
CA LEU A 38 -20.94 -16.50 -9.07
C LEU A 38 -20.48 -15.05 -8.93
N PHE A 39 -21.42 -14.10 -8.85
CA PHE A 39 -21.13 -12.69 -8.58
C PHE A 39 -20.46 -12.50 -7.21
N LEU A 40 -20.96 -13.14 -6.15
CA LEU A 40 -20.35 -13.09 -4.82
C LEU A 40 -18.95 -13.74 -4.82
N ILE A 41 -18.79 -14.91 -5.42
CA ILE A 41 -17.49 -15.58 -5.52
C ILE A 41 -16.49 -14.70 -6.29
N TYR A 42 -16.93 -14.08 -7.39
CA TYR A 42 -16.10 -13.21 -8.21
C TYR A 42 -15.65 -11.94 -7.45
N ASN A 43 -16.52 -11.40 -6.59
CA ASN A 43 -16.24 -10.19 -5.80
C ASN A 43 -15.64 -10.46 -4.42
N MET A 44 -15.36 -11.73 -4.06
CA MET A 44 -14.70 -12.03 -2.79
C MET A 44 -13.21 -11.71 -2.87
N ALA A 45 -12.73 -10.94 -1.90
CA ALA A 45 -11.30 -10.66 -1.73
C ALA A 45 -10.50 -11.97 -1.62
N SER A 46 -9.47 -12.09 -2.44
CA SER A 46 -8.53 -13.23 -2.39
C SER A 46 -7.32 -12.83 -1.57
N ILE A 47 -7.08 -13.52 -0.46
CA ILE A 47 -5.87 -13.33 0.35
C ILE A 47 -4.96 -14.53 0.15
N THR A 48 -3.78 -14.27 -0.41
CA THR A 48 -2.77 -15.28 -0.67
C THR A 48 -1.63 -15.14 0.35
N LEU A 49 -1.37 -16.18 1.12
CA LEU A 49 -0.23 -16.24 2.03
C LEU A 49 0.86 -17.12 1.41
N VAL A 50 2.05 -16.55 1.26
CA VAL A 50 3.25 -17.22 0.77
C VAL A 50 4.23 -17.35 1.93
N LYS A 51 4.63 -18.60 2.28
CA LYS A 51 5.67 -18.83 3.28
C LYS A 51 7.03 -18.83 2.57
N GLY A 52 7.89 -17.89 2.93
CA GLY A 52 9.22 -17.81 2.36
C GLY A 52 9.96 -16.52 2.68
N ASP A 53 11.18 -16.45 2.21
CA ASP A 53 11.99 -15.24 2.29
C ASP A 53 11.50 -14.19 1.29
N CYS A 54 11.35 -12.94 1.75
CA CYS A 54 10.78 -11.86 0.94
C CYS A 54 11.57 -11.62 -0.36
N ILE A 55 12.90 -11.70 -0.35
CA ILE A 55 13.72 -11.47 -1.55
C ILE A 55 13.44 -12.53 -2.61
N THR A 56 13.36 -13.80 -2.19
CA THR A 56 13.12 -14.94 -3.09
C THR A 56 11.69 -14.97 -3.62
N GLU A 57 10.72 -14.79 -2.71
CA GLU A 57 9.31 -14.91 -3.08
C GLU A 57 8.82 -13.72 -3.91
N LEU A 58 9.41 -12.52 -3.74
CA LEU A 58 9.11 -11.38 -4.61
C LEU A 58 9.44 -11.66 -6.09
N ASP A 59 10.42 -12.49 -6.40
CA ASP A 59 10.74 -12.85 -7.79
C ASP A 59 9.61 -13.65 -8.47
N GLN A 60 8.75 -14.30 -7.70
CA GLN A 60 7.62 -15.08 -8.21
C GLN A 60 6.37 -14.23 -8.43
N ILE A 61 6.33 -12.99 -7.94
CA ILE A 61 5.20 -12.09 -8.10
C ILE A 61 5.32 -11.37 -9.44
N SER A 62 4.21 -11.29 -10.17
CA SER A 62 4.14 -10.60 -11.45
C SER A 62 4.46 -9.10 -11.30
N ASP A 63 5.22 -8.56 -12.22
CA ASP A 63 5.51 -7.13 -12.27
C ASP A 63 4.23 -6.32 -12.47
N LYS A 64 4.21 -5.10 -11.92
CA LYS A 64 3.09 -4.15 -12.01
C LYS A 64 1.73 -4.76 -11.60
N SER A 65 1.73 -5.74 -10.68
CA SER A 65 0.51 -6.39 -10.21
C SER A 65 -0.13 -5.68 -9.01
N ALA A 66 0.67 -5.07 -8.13
CA ALA A 66 0.20 -4.42 -6.91
C ALA A 66 -0.23 -2.97 -7.15
N GLN A 67 -1.44 -2.60 -6.67
CA GLN A 67 -1.89 -1.21 -6.61
C GLN A 67 -1.35 -0.50 -5.37
N LEU A 68 -1.22 -1.24 -4.28
CA LEU A 68 -0.65 -0.77 -3.02
C LEU A 68 0.42 -1.75 -2.55
N ILE A 69 1.57 -1.23 -2.19
CA ILE A 69 2.57 -1.93 -1.39
C ILE A 69 2.63 -1.24 -0.03
N CYS A 70 2.44 -2.00 1.04
CA CYS A 70 2.45 -1.47 2.40
C CYS A 70 3.21 -2.45 3.29
N ILE A 71 4.39 -2.04 3.76
CA ILE A 71 5.31 -2.91 4.49
C ILE A 71 5.69 -2.34 5.85
N ASP A 72 5.89 -3.27 6.80
CA ASP A 72 6.47 -3.02 8.12
C ASP A 72 7.74 -3.88 8.27
N PRO A 73 8.88 -3.47 7.67
CA PRO A 73 10.10 -4.27 7.69
C PRO A 73 10.69 -4.37 9.10
N PRO A 74 11.63 -5.31 9.35
CA PRO A 74 12.47 -5.24 10.55
C PRO A 74 13.11 -3.86 10.69
N TYR A 75 13.18 -3.32 11.93
CA TYR A 75 13.78 -1.98 12.15
C TYR A 75 15.25 -2.05 12.54
N ASN A 76 15.78 -3.27 12.67
CA ASN A 76 17.17 -3.54 13.06
C ASN A 76 17.55 -2.95 14.43
N ILE A 77 16.65 -3.01 15.40
CA ILE A 77 16.81 -2.48 16.75
C ILE A 77 16.91 -3.60 17.81
N GLY A 78 17.12 -4.84 17.37
CA GLY A 78 17.38 -6.00 18.23
C GLY A 78 16.17 -6.46 19.06
N LYS A 79 14.94 -6.29 18.57
CA LYS A 79 13.74 -6.74 19.28
C LYS A 79 13.60 -8.26 19.35
N ASP A 80 14.11 -8.96 18.35
CA ASP A 80 14.07 -10.42 18.23
C ASP A 80 15.18 -10.87 17.26
N THR A 81 15.38 -12.17 17.11
CA THR A 81 16.40 -12.75 16.21
C THR A 81 16.21 -12.34 14.75
N TRP A 82 14.97 -12.18 14.30
CA TRP A 82 14.63 -11.72 12.95
C TRP A 82 14.91 -10.21 12.72
N ASP A 83 15.09 -9.43 13.79
CA ASP A 83 15.33 -7.98 13.77
C ASP A 83 16.83 -7.66 14.00
N ASN A 84 17.73 -8.55 13.56
CA ASN A 84 19.18 -8.37 13.62
C ASN A 84 19.80 -8.73 12.26
N ILE A 85 19.91 -7.72 11.39
CA ILE A 85 20.38 -7.86 10.01
C ILE A 85 21.72 -7.13 9.87
N SER A 86 22.78 -7.89 9.55
CA SER A 86 24.16 -7.38 9.54
C SER A 86 24.42 -6.27 8.52
N ASN A 87 23.76 -6.29 7.37
CA ASN A 87 23.86 -5.23 6.36
C ASN A 87 22.45 -4.71 6.01
N TYR A 88 21.85 -4.04 6.98
CA TYR A 88 20.45 -3.63 6.90
C TYR A 88 20.14 -2.72 5.72
N GLN A 89 21.03 -1.75 5.42
CA GLN A 89 20.81 -0.80 4.33
C GLN A 89 20.81 -1.48 2.95
N GLU A 90 21.70 -2.43 2.73
CA GLU A 90 21.73 -3.21 1.49
C GLU A 90 20.52 -4.15 1.38
N PHE A 91 20.16 -4.80 2.48
CA PHE A 91 18.98 -5.67 2.55
C PHE A 91 17.71 -4.90 2.18
N ILE A 92 17.44 -3.79 2.86
CA ILE A 92 16.19 -3.04 2.65
C ILE A 92 16.16 -2.41 1.24
N LEU A 93 17.31 -1.93 0.73
CA LEU A 93 17.39 -1.42 -0.63
C LEU A 93 17.13 -2.50 -1.67
N THR A 94 17.64 -3.71 -1.47
CA THR A 94 17.38 -4.86 -2.34
C THR A 94 15.89 -5.19 -2.39
N VAL A 95 15.22 -5.23 -1.23
CA VAL A 95 13.77 -5.45 -1.16
C VAL A 95 13.03 -4.32 -1.88
N ILE A 96 13.35 -3.06 -1.63
CA ILE A 96 12.67 -1.90 -2.22
C ILE A 96 12.82 -1.89 -3.75
N LYS A 97 13.98 -2.24 -4.31
CA LYS A 97 14.18 -2.39 -5.75
C LYS A 97 13.29 -3.46 -6.37
N LYS A 98 13.10 -4.59 -5.68
CA LYS A 98 12.16 -5.63 -6.13
C LYS A 98 10.72 -5.15 -6.05
N LEU A 99 10.34 -4.49 -4.97
CA LEU A 99 9.00 -3.91 -4.80
C LEU A 99 8.68 -2.85 -5.86
N GLU A 100 9.66 -2.06 -6.29
CA GLU A 100 9.51 -1.10 -7.39
C GLU A 100 8.96 -1.77 -8.66
N MET A 101 9.45 -2.95 -9.00
CA MET A 101 8.99 -3.70 -10.17
C MET A 101 7.55 -4.22 -10.01
N LYS A 102 7.13 -4.51 -8.78
CA LYS A 102 5.79 -5.09 -8.50
C LYS A 102 4.69 -4.05 -8.44
N LEU A 103 5.04 -2.76 -8.20
CA LEU A 103 4.07 -1.69 -8.10
C LEU A 103 3.59 -1.24 -9.49
N ARG A 104 2.28 -1.03 -9.65
CA ARG A 104 1.68 -0.38 -10.82
C ARG A 104 2.19 1.05 -10.97
N ASP A 105 2.22 1.57 -12.19
CA ASP A 105 2.72 2.93 -12.46
C ASP A 105 1.93 4.01 -11.68
N ASN A 106 0.63 3.80 -11.44
CA ASN A 106 -0.21 4.68 -10.62
C ASN A 106 -0.38 4.19 -9.17
N GLY A 107 0.43 3.23 -8.76
CA GLY A 107 0.38 2.63 -7.43
C GLY A 107 1.02 3.49 -6.34
N SER A 108 0.84 3.05 -5.09
CA SER A 108 1.34 3.69 -3.88
C SER A 108 2.19 2.74 -3.06
N PHE A 109 3.29 3.23 -2.50
CA PHE A 109 4.18 2.49 -1.61
C PHE A 109 4.24 3.17 -0.25
N PHE A 110 3.94 2.41 0.81
CA PHE A 110 4.04 2.83 2.19
C PHE A 110 5.01 1.93 2.96
N MET A 111 5.88 2.55 3.75
CA MET A 111 6.83 1.84 4.61
C MET A 111 6.82 2.43 6.01
N PHE A 112 6.64 1.57 7.01
CA PHE A 112 6.73 1.94 8.42
C PHE A 112 8.18 1.92 8.89
N HIS A 113 8.53 2.84 9.79
CA HIS A 113 9.79 2.82 10.53
C HIS A 113 9.71 3.75 11.76
N ASN A 114 10.57 3.56 12.77
CA ASN A 114 10.55 4.35 13.99
C ASN A 114 11.88 5.04 14.33
N ASP A 115 12.93 4.77 13.58
CA ASP A 115 14.23 5.39 13.78
C ASP A 115 14.54 6.39 12.67
N MET A 116 14.71 7.67 13.06
CA MET A 116 14.84 8.76 12.10
C MET A 116 16.18 8.72 11.34
N GLU A 117 17.24 8.29 11.99
CA GLU A 117 18.57 8.21 11.38
C GLU A 117 18.57 7.17 10.25
N THR A 118 18.07 5.98 10.55
CA THR A 118 17.85 4.91 9.55
C THR A 118 16.87 5.33 8.44
N ILE A 119 15.80 6.06 8.77
CA ILE A 119 14.87 6.61 7.79
C ILE A 119 15.60 7.53 6.80
N CYS A 120 16.44 8.44 7.27
CA CYS A 120 17.18 9.35 6.39
C CYS A 120 18.07 8.58 5.40
N GLU A 121 18.78 7.56 5.87
CA GLU A 121 19.62 6.70 5.01
C GLU A 121 18.78 5.95 3.97
N ILE A 122 17.65 5.35 4.37
CA ILE A 122 16.72 4.66 3.46
C ILE A 122 16.18 5.63 2.42
N MET A 123 15.73 6.83 2.82
CA MET A 123 15.21 7.83 1.89
C MET A 123 16.25 8.27 0.86
N MET A 124 17.52 8.42 1.26
CA MET A 124 18.61 8.74 0.34
C MET A 124 18.86 7.59 -0.63
N ASN A 125 18.88 6.35 -0.15
CA ASN A 125 19.04 5.16 -0.97
C ASN A 125 17.89 5.01 -2.00
N ILE A 126 16.65 5.19 -1.58
CA ILE A 126 15.48 5.16 -2.47
C ILE A 126 15.63 6.22 -3.57
N LYS A 127 15.94 7.46 -3.20
CA LYS A 127 16.10 8.57 -4.14
C LYS A 127 17.18 8.32 -5.18
N GLN A 128 18.29 7.67 -4.80
CA GLN A 128 19.44 7.45 -5.68
C GLN A 128 19.29 6.23 -6.58
N HIS A 129 18.54 5.21 -6.15
CA HIS A 129 18.58 3.88 -6.75
C HIS A 129 17.24 3.38 -7.27
N THR A 130 16.15 4.15 -7.14
CA THR A 130 14.81 3.78 -7.60
C THR A 130 14.12 4.95 -8.30
N ARG A 131 12.99 4.68 -8.96
CA ARG A 131 12.10 5.70 -9.53
C ARG A 131 11.07 6.24 -8.55
N PHE A 132 11.07 5.76 -7.31
CA PHE A 132 10.14 6.23 -6.30
C PHE A 132 10.31 7.73 -6.04
N LYS A 133 9.21 8.46 -6.09
CA LYS A 133 9.12 9.86 -5.70
C LYS A 133 8.50 9.96 -4.31
N PHE A 134 9.23 10.56 -3.39
CA PHE A 134 8.73 10.82 -2.05
C PHE A 134 7.58 11.84 -2.10
N ASN A 135 6.44 11.49 -1.51
CA ASN A 135 5.29 12.39 -1.38
C ASN A 135 5.28 13.06 -0.03
N GLN A 136 5.23 12.29 1.04
CA GLN A 136 5.25 12.83 2.40
C GLN A 136 5.62 11.77 3.44
N MET A 137 5.97 12.24 4.62
CA MET A 137 6.07 11.44 5.83
C MET A 137 4.81 11.67 6.66
N ILE A 138 4.18 10.56 7.07
CA ILE A 138 3.02 10.56 7.95
C ILE A 138 3.50 10.19 9.34
N VAL A 139 3.05 10.93 10.34
CA VAL A 139 3.35 10.65 11.75
C VAL A 139 2.20 9.90 12.36
N TRP A 140 2.41 8.63 12.71
CA TRP A 140 1.45 7.90 13.53
C TRP A 140 1.70 8.23 15.00
N ASN A 141 0.84 9.11 15.52
CA ASN A 141 0.83 9.49 16.92
C ASN A 141 0.09 8.43 17.74
N LYS A 142 0.81 7.79 18.66
CA LYS A 142 0.28 6.72 19.53
C LYS A 142 -0.27 7.26 20.86
N ARG A 143 0.06 8.49 21.21
CA ARG A 143 -0.38 9.17 22.43
C ARG A 143 -1.13 10.43 22.09
N PHE A 144 -2.44 10.35 22.13
CA PHE A 144 -3.35 11.47 21.84
C PHE A 144 -4.49 11.51 22.86
N GLU A 145 -5.21 12.61 22.93
CA GLU A 145 -6.38 12.71 23.80
C GLU A 145 -7.47 11.77 23.29
N GLY A 146 -8.04 10.97 24.22
CA GLY A 146 -8.99 9.90 23.88
C GLY A 146 -8.35 8.54 23.54
N SER A 147 -7.00 8.44 23.48
CA SER A 147 -6.33 7.14 23.31
C SER A 147 -6.62 6.22 24.49
N SER A 148 -7.01 4.98 24.22
CA SER A 148 -7.21 3.92 25.23
C SER A 148 -5.90 3.49 25.90
N ARG A 149 -4.74 3.83 25.31
CA ARG A 149 -3.39 3.51 25.79
C ARG A 149 -2.67 4.67 26.44
N LYS A 150 -3.28 5.86 26.53
CA LYS A 150 -2.65 7.07 27.09
C LYS A 150 -2.04 6.82 28.46
N GLY A 151 -2.79 6.24 29.39
CA GLY A 151 -2.31 5.95 30.74
C GLY A 151 -1.15 4.95 30.81
N PHE A 152 -1.14 3.95 29.92
CA PHE A 152 0.00 3.03 29.80
C PHE A 152 1.25 3.74 29.31
N MET A 153 1.12 4.58 28.29
CA MET A 153 2.24 5.33 27.71
C MET A 153 2.81 6.35 28.70
N ASP A 154 1.95 7.06 29.44
CA ASP A 154 2.36 8.02 30.46
C ASP A 154 3.01 7.30 31.65
N GLY A 155 2.47 6.14 32.07
CA GLY A 155 3.02 5.34 33.16
C GLY A 155 4.41 4.78 32.87
N PHE A 156 4.75 4.54 31.60
CA PHE A 156 6.09 4.12 31.20
C PHE A 156 7.13 5.22 31.50
N VAL A 157 6.81 6.47 31.20
CA VAL A 157 7.69 7.63 31.44
C VAL A 157 7.95 7.84 32.93
N VAL A 158 6.95 7.65 33.79
CA VAL A 158 7.07 7.85 35.24
C VAL A 158 7.91 6.76 35.91
N LYS A 159 7.92 5.54 35.37
CA LYS A 159 8.61 4.39 35.98
C LYS A 159 10.06 4.23 35.56
N ASN A 160 10.51 4.90 34.54
CA ASN A 160 11.86 4.75 34.01
C ASN A 160 12.63 6.04 34.15
N GLU A 161 13.91 5.92 34.54
CA GLU A 161 14.85 7.03 34.47
C GLU A 161 15.09 7.34 32.98
N MET A 162 14.72 8.54 32.58
CA MET A 162 14.74 8.96 31.17
C MET A 162 15.83 9.98 30.93
N HIS A 163 16.67 9.74 29.95
CA HIS A 163 17.70 10.69 29.51
C HIS A 163 17.34 11.38 28.19
N THR A 164 16.20 10.97 27.56
CA THR A 164 15.66 11.54 26.35
C THR A 164 14.13 11.57 26.42
N PHE A 165 13.49 12.29 25.50
CA PHE A 165 12.03 12.25 25.37
C PHE A 165 11.55 10.87 24.92
N ASN A 166 10.44 10.40 25.47
CA ASN A 166 9.86 9.11 25.09
C ASN A 166 9.29 9.15 23.65
N LYS A 167 9.66 8.16 22.85
CA LYS A 167 9.18 8.04 21.46
C LYS A 167 7.71 7.61 21.44
N MET A 168 6.80 8.54 21.16
CA MET A 168 5.34 8.32 21.13
C MET A 168 4.78 8.25 19.71
N ALA A 169 5.64 8.19 18.71
CA ALA A 169 5.25 8.13 17.31
C ALA A 169 6.04 7.06 16.56
N GLU A 170 5.46 6.60 15.46
CA GLU A 170 6.13 5.94 14.34
C GLU A 170 5.91 6.77 13.08
N TYR A 171 6.75 6.53 12.08
CA TYR A 171 6.73 7.25 10.83
C TYR A 171 6.32 6.32 9.70
N ILE A 172 5.54 6.84 8.77
CA ILE A 172 5.11 6.10 7.59
C ILE A 172 5.56 6.91 6.38
N LEU A 173 6.47 6.36 5.60
CA LEU A 173 6.98 6.97 4.39
C LEU A 173 6.04 6.65 3.24
N PHE A 174 5.58 7.67 2.54
CA PHE A 174 4.67 7.54 1.40
C PHE A 174 5.36 7.93 0.10
N TYR A 175 5.37 7.01 -0.84
CA TYR A 175 5.96 7.15 -2.16
C TYR A 175 4.99 6.80 -3.28
N THR A 176 5.20 7.40 -4.45
CA THR A 176 4.57 7.06 -5.72
C THR A 176 5.59 7.13 -6.85
N PHE A 177 5.16 6.95 -8.11
CA PHE A 177 5.99 7.28 -9.26
C PHE A 177 5.66 8.65 -9.83
N ASP A 178 6.66 9.31 -10.41
CA ASP A 178 6.45 10.46 -11.28
C ASP A 178 6.29 9.99 -12.72
N ASN A 179 5.07 10.02 -13.22
CA ASN A 179 4.73 9.60 -14.57
C ASN A 179 4.68 10.77 -15.57
N SER A 180 5.11 11.96 -15.20
CA SER A 180 5.11 13.15 -16.08
C SER A 180 5.92 12.94 -17.37
N TYR A 181 6.96 12.12 -17.31
CA TYR A 181 7.77 11.78 -18.48
C TYR A 181 6.97 11.17 -19.63
N LYS A 182 5.87 10.44 -19.33
CA LYS A 182 4.98 9.83 -20.33
C LYS A 182 4.36 10.88 -21.26
N LEU A 183 4.10 12.08 -20.74
CA LEU A 183 3.57 13.20 -21.53
C LEU A 183 4.52 13.58 -22.65
N LYS A 184 5.81 13.75 -22.32
CA LYS A 184 6.85 14.10 -23.28
C LYS A 184 7.09 12.95 -24.28
N GLU A 185 7.13 11.72 -23.81
CA GLU A 185 7.28 10.54 -24.68
C GLU A 185 6.13 10.41 -25.68
N ALA A 186 4.87 10.48 -25.22
CA ALA A 186 3.70 10.41 -26.07
C ALA A 186 3.67 11.55 -27.08
N ARG A 187 3.93 12.79 -26.66
CA ARG A 187 3.98 13.95 -27.52
C ARG A 187 5.05 13.82 -28.62
N THR A 188 6.24 13.34 -28.26
CA THR A 188 7.35 13.14 -29.20
C THR A 188 7.00 12.04 -30.20
N ARG A 189 6.47 10.90 -29.75
CA ARG A 189 6.06 9.77 -30.58
C ARG A 189 4.98 10.18 -31.57
N LEU A 190 3.99 10.96 -31.14
CA LEU A 190 2.86 11.39 -31.96
C LEU A 190 3.17 12.66 -32.78
N LYS A 191 4.37 13.24 -32.61
CA LYS A 191 4.80 14.48 -33.29
C LYS A 191 3.87 15.66 -33.03
N VAL A 192 3.23 15.71 -31.86
CA VAL A 192 2.33 16.81 -31.48
C VAL A 192 3.14 17.98 -30.96
N ASN A 193 2.83 19.21 -31.44
CA ASN A 193 3.48 20.41 -30.93
C ASN A 193 2.95 20.74 -29.52
N GLN A 194 3.86 21.09 -28.61
CA GLN A 194 3.52 21.51 -27.26
C GLN A 194 2.52 22.69 -27.22
N ILE A 195 2.68 23.64 -28.16
CA ILE A 195 1.80 24.80 -28.27
C ILE A 195 0.36 24.38 -28.56
N THR A 196 0.17 23.37 -29.43
CA THR A 196 -1.15 22.83 -29.77
C THR A 196 -1.92 22.37 -28.55
N ILE A 197 -1.25 21.66 -27.62
CA ILE A 197 -1.86 21.23 -26.39
C ILE A 197 -2.07 22.42 -25.45
N SER A 198 -1.08 23.33 -25.34
CA SER A 198 -1.14 24.48 -24.47
C SER A 198 -2.27 25.46 -24.81
N GLN A 199 -2.69 25.54 -26.08
CA GLN A 199 -3.77 26.37 -26.56
C GLN A 199 -5.17 25.91 -26.11
N GLU A 200 -5.30 24.66 -25.68
CA GLU A 200 -6.59 24.13 -25.18
C GLU A 200 -7.00 24.77 -23.84
N ILE A 201 -6.04 25.28 -23.04
CA ILE A 201 -6.32 25.96 -21.78
C ILE A 201 -5.56 27.28 -21.74
N LEU A 202 -6.26 28.34 -22.02
CA LEU A 202 -5.74 29.71 -22.03
C LEU A 202 -5.94 30.40 -20.67
N SER A 203 -5.18 31.47 -20.44
CA SER A 203 -5.40 32.36 -19.31
C SER A 203 -6.73 33.09 -19.46
N ARG A 204 -7.18 33.75 -18.38
CA ARG A 204 -8.40 34.57 -18.38
C ARG A 204 -8.34 35.73 -19.39
N THR A 205 -7.15 36.10 -19.81
CA THR A 205 -6.89 37.15 -20.82
C THR A 205 -6.62 36.61 -22.22
N GLY A 206 -6.80 35.27 -22.46
CA GLY A 206 -6.60 34.63 -23.74
C GLY A 206 -5.13 34.30 -24.09
N GLY A 207 -4.19 34.57 -23.20
CA GLY A 207 -2.78 34.23 -23.40
C GLY A 207 -2.43 32.79 -23.09
N LEU A 208 -1.37 32.27 -23.71
CA LEU A 208 -0.80 30.95 -23.36
C LEU A 208 -0.32 30.96 -21.93
N THR A 209 -0.60 29.85 -21.24
CA THR A 209 -0.10 29.58 -19.90
C THR A 209 0.94 28.47 -19.92
N GLY A 210 1.80 28.39 -18.93
CA GLY A 210 2.77 27.29 -18.77
C GLY A 210 2.16 25.99 -18.23
N TRP A 211 0.84 25.80 -18.26
CA TRP A 211 0.20 24.67 -17.61
C TRP A 211 0.71 23.31 -18.10
N TYR A 212 0.75 23.12 -19.43
CA TYR A 212 1.18 21.86 -20.00
C TYR A 212 2.68 21.60 -19.80
N SER A 213 3.52 22.62 -19.94
CA SER A 213 4.96 22.50 -19.69
C SER A 213 5.27 22.16 -18.22
N ASN A 214 4.48 22.69 -17.30
CA ASN A 214 4.59 22.33 -15.88
C ASN A 214 4.16 20.89 -15.60
N LEU A 215 3.23 20.32 -16.37
CA LEU A 215 2.88 18.92 -16.30
C LEU A 215 4.01 18.04 -16.87
N GLU A 216 4.55 18.36 -18.04
CA GLU A 216 5.68 17.60 -18.64
C GLU A 216 6.94 17.58 -17.76
N THR A 217 7.16 18.65 -16.98
CA THR A 217 8.31 18.74 -16.07
C THR A 217 8.04 18.18 -14.65
N GLY A 218 6.85 17.63 -14.41
CA GLY A 218 6.46 17.08 -13.11
C GLY A 218 6.29 18.12 -11.99
N LYS A 219 6.26 19.43 -12.34
CA LYS A 219 6.01 20.51 -11.37
C LYS A 219 4.58 20.50 -10.85
N ASN A 220 3.62 20.13 -11.71
CA ASN A 220 2.22 20.01 -11.38
C ASN A 220 1.69 18.65 -11.85
N GLN A 221 0.57 18.22 -11.29
CA GLN A 221 -0.20 17.08 -11.80
C GLN A 221 -1.47 17.59 -12.48
N PRO A 222 -2.00 16.89 -13.51
CA PRO A 222 -3.25 17.27 -14.13
C PRO A 222 -4.42 17.07 -13.16
N THR A 223 -5.44 17.90 -13.29
CA THR A 223 -6.76 17.66 -12.69
C THR A 223 -7.62 16.86 -13.66
N ARG A 224 -8.79 16.37 -13.19
CA ARG A 224 -9.76 15.69 -14.07
C ARG A 224 -10.31 16.57 -15.19
N GLU A 225 -10.17 17.88 -15.09
CA GLU A 225 -10.52 18.84 -16.16
C GLU A 225 -9.36 19.02 -17.14
N THR A 226 -8.15 19.23 -16.60
CA THR A 226 -6.97 19.51 -17.44
C THR A 226 -6.40 18.26 -18.12
N ILE A 227 -6.87 17.04 -17.79
CA ILE A 227 -6.48 15.82 -18.50
C ILE A 227 -7.15 15.71 -19.87
N LYS A 228 -8.34 16.28 -20.08
CA LYS A 228 -9.11 16.15 -21.34
C LYS A 228 -8.32 16.54 -22.60
N PRO A 229 -7.61 17.68 -22.64
CA PRO A 229 -6.72 17.97 -23.76
C PRO A 229 -5.60 16.94 -23.96
N ILE A 230 -5.10 16.38 -22.88
CA ILE A 230 -4.05 15.36 -22.93
C ILE A 230 -4.59 14.05 -23.52
N GLU A 231 -5.78 13.62 -23.08
CA GLU A 231 -6.49 12.46 -23.67
C GLU A 231 -6.74 12.67 -25.16
N LYS A 232 -7.22 13.86 -25.54
CA LYS A 232 -7.52 14.22 -26.94
C LYS A 232 -6.29 14.17 -27.85
N HIS A 233 -5.17 14.70 -27.41
CA HIS A 233 -3.98 14.88 -28.24
C HIS A 233 -2.96 13.76 -28.10
N LEU A 234 -2.88 13.12 -26.95
CA LEU A 234 -1.85 12.15 -26.60
C LEU A 234 -2.37 10.73 -26.32
N GLY A 235 -3.69 10.57 -26.12
CA GLY A 235 -4.30 9.30 -25.78
C GLY A 235 -3.91 8.78 -24.40
N LEU A 236 -3.41 9.66 -23.49
CA LEU A 236 -3.06 9.30 -22.12
C LEU A 236 -4.21 9.65 -21.18
N THR A 237 -4.60 8.71 -20.36
CA THR A 237 -5.65 8.88 -19.36
C THR A 237 -5.13 9.54 -18.08
N TYR A 238 -6.03 9.93 -17.19
CA TYR A 238 -5.69 10.46 -15.87
C TYR A 238 -4.86 9.44 -15.07
N GLU A 239 -5.25 8.17 -15.13
CA GLU A 239 -4.64 7.05 -14.43
C GLU A 239 -3.24 6.69 -14.97
N ASP A 240 -2.91 7.08 -16.20
CA ASP A 240 -1.56 6.91 -16.76
C ASP A 240 -0.55 7.88 -16.14
N ILE A 241 -1.01 9.04 -15.68
CA ILE A 241 -0.16 10.15 -15.21
C ILE A 241 -0.20 10.30 -13.70
N VAL A 242 -1.41 10.22 -13.11
CA VAL A 242 -1.63 10.55 -11.70
C VAL A 242 -1.73 9.28 -10.87
N PRO A 243 -0.96 9.17 -9.78
CA PRO A 243 -1.11 8.09 -8.82
C PRO A 243 -2.55 8.05 -8.27
N LYS A 244 -3.07 6.83 -8.07
CA LYS A 244 -4.40 6.66 -7.50
C LYS A 244 -4.40 7.18 -6.06
N PHE A 245 -5.26 8.15 -5.79
CA PHE A 245 -5.48 8.69 -4.46
C PHE A 245 -6.94 9.12 -4.30
N ASN A 246 -7.68 8.38 -3.47
CA ASN A 246 -9.08 8.66 -3.16
C ASN A 246 -9.13 9.76 -2.09
N ASN A 247 -9.72 10.91 -2.41
CA ASN A 247 -9.79 12.03 -1.49
C ASN A 247 -10.85 11.76 -0.41
N MET A 248 -10.40 11.32 0.76
CA MET A 248 -11.23 11.06 1.93
C MET A 248 -11.29 12.28 2.85
N LYS A 249 -12.29 12.36 3.74
CA LYS A 249 -12.60 13.55 4.54
C LYS A 249 -11.51 14.04 5.50
N THR A 250 -10.51 13.25 5.82
CA THR A 250 -9.45 13.61 6.78
C THR A 250 -8.10 13.21 6.24
N SER A 251 -7.41 14.15 5.64
CA SER A 251 -6.11 13.91 5.00
C SER A 251 -5.01 14.73 5.65
N HIS A 252 -4.83 14.58 6.95
CA HIS A 252 -3.69 15.18 7.67
C HIS A 252 -2.50 14.22 7.65
N SER A 253 -1.30 14.75 7.81
CA SER A 253 -0.06 13.95 7.92
C SER A 253 0.25 13.48 9.35
N VAL A 254 -0.58 13.84 10.33
CA VAL A 254 -0.51 13.32 11.70
C VAL A 254 -1.75 12.51 11.99
N TRP A 255 -1.56 11.22 12.21
CA TRP A 255 -2.63 10.25 12.40
C TRP A 255 -2.69 9.76 13.83
N ASN A 256 -3.86 9.84 14.45
CA ASN A 256 -4.10 9.39 15.80
C ASN A 256 -4.78 8.01 15.75
N TYR A 257 -4.01 6.96 16.00
CA TYR A 257 -4.51 5.59 16.12
C TYR A 257 -3.92 4.92 17.33
N ASP A 258 -4.76 4.21 18.08
CA ASP A 258 -4.29 3.37 19.17
C ASP A 258 -3.36 2.27 18.65
N MET A 259 -2.43 1.85 19.49
CA MET A 259 -1.67 0.63 19.24
C MET A 259 -2.61 -0.57 19.16
N ALA A 260 -2.30 -1.50 18.28
CA ALA A 260 -3.05 -2.75 18.19
C ALA A 260 -3.08 -3.48 19.55
N LYS A 261 -4.13 -4.27 19.76
CA LYS A 261 -4.21 -5.18 20.91
C LYS A 261 -3.03 -6.16 20.86
N ARG A 262 -2.60 -6.65 22.03
CA ARG A 262 -1.54 -7.66 22.11
C ARG A 262 -1.90 -8.88 21.26
N CYS A 263 -0.96 -9.27 20.41
CA CYS A 263 -1.02 -10.52 19.66
C CYS A 263 -0.25 -11.60 20.43
N PRO A 264 -0.77 -12.83 20.54
CA PRO A 264 -0.09 -13.90 21.28
C PRO A 264 1.27 -14.28 20.70
N VAL A 265 1.44 -14.10 19.40
CA VAL A 265 2.64 -14.58 18.66
C VAL A 265 3.51 -13.45 18.13
N HIS A 266 2.97 -12.23 17.91
CA HIS A 266 3.71 -11.11 17.34
C HIS A 266 3.74 -9.91 18.28
N ILE A 267 4.93 -9.32 18.47
CA ILE A 267 5.16 -8.31 19.51
C ILE A 267 4.53 -6.95 19.14
N THR A 268 4.54 -6.57 17.86
CA THR A 268 4.17 -5.23 17.38
C THR A 268 3.20 -5.27 16.19
N PRO A 269 1.98 -5.85 16.33
CA PRO A 269 1.01 -5.80 15.23
C PRO A 269 0.63 -4.36 14.91
N LYS A 270 0.39 -4.04 13.64
CA LYS A 270 -0.11 -2.72 13.23
C LYS A 270 -1.62 -2.63 13.41
N PRO A 271 -2.18 -1.46 13.81
CA PRO A 271 -3.61 -1.28 13.96
C PRO A 271 -4.35 -1.45 12.64
N ILE A 272 -5.38 -2.27 12.62
CA ILE A 272 -6.17 -2.57 11.42
C ILE A 272 -6.80 -1.29 10.86
N ASP A 273 -7.33 -0.41 11.71
CA ASP A 273 -7.99 0.83 11.25
C ASP A 273 -7.01 1.82 10.61
N LEU A 274 -5.75 1.86 11.08
CA LEU A 274 -4.69 2.63 10.41
C LEU A 274 -4.40 2.07 9.02
N LEU A 275 -4.30 0.74 8.89
CA LEU A 275 -4.06 0.07 7.61
C LEU A 275 -5.25 0.26 6.66
N LYS A 276 -6.50 0.17 7.16
CA LYS A 276 -7.69 0.49 6.38
C LYS A 276 -7.68 1.92 5.84
N ASN A 277 -7.19 2.87 6.62
CA ASN A 277 -7.05 4.25 6.16
C ASN A 277 -6.09 4.37 4.96
N ILE A 278 -4.95 3.69 4.99
CA ILE A 278 -4.02 3.61 3.84
C ILE A 278 -4.72 2.98 2.63
N ILE A 279 -5.35 1.82 2.82
CA ILE A 279 -6.04 1.04 1.78
C ILE A 279 -7.14 1.88 1.12
N ALA A 280 -7.99 2.56 1.92
CA ALA A 280 -9.10 3.37 1.42
C ALA A 280 -8.64 4.52 0.50
N HIS A 281 -7.51 5.16 0.84
CA HIS A 281 -6.98 6.27 0.06
C HIS A 281 -6.35 5.84 -1.26
N THR A 282 -5.83 4.62 -1.37
CA THR A 282 -4.91 4.26 -2.45
C THR A 282 -5.37 3.08 -3.31
N THR A 283 -6.50 2.46 -2.95
CA THR A 283 -7.05 1.31 -3.67
C THR A 283 -8.56 1.39 -3.80
N ASP A 284 -9.11 0.66 -4.79
CA ASP A 284 -10.52 0.34 -4.93
C ASP A 284 -10.76 -1.15 -4.62
N GLU A 285 -12.03 -1.57 -4.51
CA GLU A 285 -12.38 -2.98 -4.35
C GLU A 285 -11.79 -3.83 -5.48
N GLY A 286 -11.24 -4.99 -5.14
CA GLY A 286 -10.58 -5.90 -6.07
C GLY A 286 -9.13 -5.53 -6.42
N ASP A 287 -8.63 -4.34 -6.05
CA ASP A 287 -7.22 -4.01 -6.24
C ASP A 287 -6.31 -4.92 -5.39
N MET A 288 -5.10 -5.15 -5.90
CA MET A 288 -4.09 -5.98 -5.26
C MET A 288 -3.24 -5.16 -4.28
N VAL A 289 -3.14 -5.63 -3.05
CA VAL A 289 -2.24 -5.13 -2.01
C VAL A 289 -1.11 -6.15 -1.78
N LEU A 290 0.11 -5.69 -1.63
CA LEU A 290 1.29 -6.53 -1.37
C LEU A 290 1.95 -6.12 -0.06
N ASP A 291 2.20 -7.11 0.80
CA ASP A 291 3.03 -6.98 1.99
C ASP A 291 4.02 -8.15 2.06
N CYS A 292 5.31 -7.83 2.00
CA CYS A 292 6.38 -8.85 2.04
C CYS A 292 7.01 -9.04 3.44
N PHE A 293 6.41 -8.43 4.47
CA PHE A 293 6.76 -8.59 5.88
C PHE A 293 5.50 -8.76 6.71
N ALA A 294 4.69 -9.76 6.37
CA ALA A 294 3.31 -9.88 6.85
C ALA A 294 3.17 -9.98 8.38
N GLY A 295 4.14 -10.53 9.09
CA GLY A 295 4.18 -10.62 10.55
C GLY A 295 2.90 -11.22 11.12
N SER A 296 2.07 -10.39 11.76
CA SER A 296 0.76 -10.81 12.30
C SER A 296 -0.36 -10.90 11.25
N GLY A 297 -0.12 -10.48 10.00
CA GLY A 297 -1.12 -10.47 8.94
C GLY A 297 -2.17 -9.36 9.02
N SER A 298 -1.91 -8.31 9.79
CA SER A 298 -2.87 -7.21 9.99
C SER A 298 -3.36 -6.58 8.69
N ILE A 299 -2.47 -6.43 7.68
CA ILE A 299 -2.86 -5.90 6.37
C ILE A 299 -3.79 -6.86 5.61
N GLY A 300 -3.57 -8.17 5.73
CA GLY A 300 -4.45 -9.18 5.13
C GLY A 300 -5.86 -9.13 5.71
N VAL A 301 -5.98 -8.96 7.03
CA VAL A 301 -7.27 -8.76 7.71
C VAL A 301 -7.94 -7.48 7.21
N ALA A 302 -7.21 -6.36 7.15
CA ALA A 302 -7.74 -5.10 6.64
C ALA A 302 -8.22 -5.22 5.18
N CYS A 303 -7.45 -5.90 4.32
CA CYS A 303 -7.82 -6.17 2.93
C CYS A 303 -9.08 -7.02 2.81
N LYS A 304 -9.18 -8.12 3.61
CA LYS A 304 -10.36 -8.98 3.66
C LYS A 304 -11.62 -8.19 4.00
N GLU A 305 -11.55 -7.35 5.04
CA GLU A 305 -12.68 -6.55 5.50
C GLU A 305 -13.08 -5.44 4.51
N MET A 306 -12.17 -5.03 3.65
CA MET A 306 -12.40 -3.96 2.68
C MET A 306 -12.62 -4.45 1.23
N GLY A 307 -12.63 -5.76 0.98
CA GLY A 307 -12.81 -6.32 -0.36
C GLY A 307 -11.60 -6.12 -1.28
N ARG A 308 -10.38 -6.03 -0.75
CA ARG A 308 -9.14 -5.93 -1.54
C ARG A 308 -8.44 -7.28 -1.62
N ASN A 309 -7.88 -7.60 -2.78
CA ASN A 309 -6.99 -8.76 -2.90
C ASN A 309 -5.67 -8.46 -2.19
N CYS A 310 -5.04 -9.49 -1.63
CA CYS A 310 -3.78 -9.30 -0.92
C CYS A 310 -2.83 -10.48 -1.14
N ILE A 311 -1.55 -10.16 -1.31
CA ILE A 311 -0.45 -11.12 -1.23
C ILE A 311 0.36 -10.78 0.01
N LEU A 312 0.50 -11.77 0.90
CA LEU A 312 1.28 -11.72 2.13
C LEU A 312 2.47 -12.65 1.99
N ILE A 313 3.69 -12.16 2.24
CA ILE A 313 4.87 -13.01 2.35
C ILE A 313 5.33 -12.98 3.80
N GLU A 314 5.54 -14.16 4.39
CA GLU A 314 6.01 -14.32 5.75
C GLU A 314 6.99 -15.50 5.83
N ARG A 315 8.11 -15.28 6.51
CA ARG A 315 9.17 -16.28 6.64
C ARG A 315 8.91 -17.24 7.80
N GLU A 316 8.46 -16.73 8.93
CA GLU A 316 8.32 -17.48 10.17
C GLU A 316 7.05 -18.35 10.19
N GLU A 317 7.18 -19.64 10.39
CA GLU A 317 6.06 -20.61 10.45
C GLU A 317 4.99 -20.19 11.46
N LYS A 318 5.41 -19.83 12.69
CA LYS A 318 4.49 -19.44 13.76
C LYS A 318 3.59 -18.25 13.37
N TYR A 319 4.10 -17.32 12.54
CA TYR A 319 3.33 -16.18 12.03
C TYR A 319 2.42 -16.61 10.88
N CYS A 320 2.89 -17.46 9.99
CA CYS A 320 2.05 -18.03 8.94
C CYS A 320 0.83 -18.77 9.51
N ASP A 321 1.00 -19.58 10.56
CA ASP A 321 -0.11 -20.31 11.18
C ASP A 321 -1.08 -19.36 11.90
N TYR A 322 -0.56 -18.32 12.53
CA TYR A 322 -1.40 -17.28 13.12
C TYR A 322 -2.22 -16.53 12.06
N ILE A 323 -1.59 -16.12 10.95
CA ILE A 323 -2.27 -15.47 9.81
C ILE A 323 -3.41 -16.35 9.29
N LYS A 324 -3.15 -17.64 9.07
CA LYS A 324 -4.20 -18.60 8.64
C LYS A 324 -5.38 -18.61 9.61
N SER A 325 -5.12 -18.65 10.92
CA SER A 325 -6.18 -18.65 11.93
C SER A 325 -7.04 -17.37 11.91
N GLN A 326 -6.41 -16.21 11.67
CA GLN A 326 -7.13 -14.92 11.59
C GLN A 326 -7.93 -14.76 10.29
N LEU A 327 -7.43 -15.32 9.20
CA LEU A 327 -8.11 -15.21 7.91
C LEU A 327 -9.23 -16.25 7.72
N CYS A 328 -9.21 -17.36 8.46
CA CYS A 328 -10.27 -18.39 8.45
C CYS A 328 -11.42 -18.07 9.42
N SER A 329 -11.22 -17.16 10.38
CA SER A 329 -12.26 -16.65 11.27
C SER A 329 -13.07 -15.55 10.58
#